data_cbe107e06e66760911131ea82e97bebf
#
_entry.id   cbe107e06e66760911131ea82e97bebf
#
_cell.length_a   1.000
_cell.length_b   1.000
_cell.length_c   1.000
_cell.angle_alpha   90.00
_cell.angle_beta   90.00
_cell.angle_gamma   90.00
#
_symmetry.space_group_name_H-M   'P 1'
#
loop_
_entity.id
_entity.type
_entity.pdbx_description
1 polymer ?
#
loop_
_entity_poly.entity_id
_entity_poly.type
_entity_poly.pdbx_seq_one_letter_code
_entity_poly.pdbx_strand_id
1 'polypeptide(L)'
;MKIKSALISVFDKTGIDKLALELVKNGVVLYSTGGTKKYLEGLGLSVMAVEDQTKYPEVFGGRVKTLHPAIFGGILFRRDNESDNTELKQHQIPEIDLVIVDLYPFEETVASGADHSTIIEKIDIGGISLIRAAAKNYKFTSIISTKNQYEDFTNHYSSQNGSPTLDYRKKLATEAFGITMVYDKAISGYFQGKERVSLRYGENPHQKAYFDGDLEGLFSKLNGKELSYNNLLDIDAAVSLITDVSEKSKSTFAILKHNNACGCATRETVLNAFQDALASDPVSAFGGILITDSQIDLETARKIDEIFYEVCIAPSFSKEALDLLTKKSK
;
A
#
# COMPACT_ATOMS: atom_id res chain seq x y z
N MET A 1 26.39 2.67 -16.81
CA MET A 1 27.39 2.79 -15.72
C MET A 1 27.43 1.46 -14.98
N LYS A 2 28.63 0.87 -14.90
CA LYS A 2 28.83 -0.44 -14.25
C LYS A 2 28.75 -0.30 -12.74
N ILE A 3 27.96 -1.15 -12.07
CA ILE A 3 27.89 -1.19 -10.62
C ILE A 3 29.17 -1.85 -10.09
N LYS A 4 29.86 -1.15 -9.19
CA LYS A 4 31.11 -1.61 -8.52
C LYS A 4 30.91 -1.76 -7.02
N SER A 5 29.89 -1.11 -6.46
CA SER A 5 29.60 -1.08 -5.04
C SER A 5 28.11 -1.08 -4.76
N ALA A 6 27.70 -1.71 -3.68
CA ALA A 6 26.30 -1.78 -3.26
C ALA A 6 26.17 -1.61 -1.75
N LEU A 7 25.28 -0.74 -1.31
CA LEU A 7 24.83 -0.63 0.07
C LEU A 7 23.57 -1.45 0.26
N ILE A 8 23.59 -2.44 1.16
CA ILE A 8 22.47 -3.33 1.45
C ILE A 8 22.05 -3.15 2.90
N SER A 9 20.82 -2.70 3.12
CA SER A 9 20.22 -2.52 4.45
C SER A 9 18.75 -2.92 4.40
N VAL A 10 18.46 -4.19 4.66
CA VAL A 10 17.11 -4.75 4.54
C VAL A 10 16.61 -5.30 5.87
N PHE A 11 15.34 -5.10 6.17
CA PHE A 11 14.64 -5.70 7.30
C PHE A 11 14.31 -7.17 7.01
N ASP A 12 13.64 -7.43 5.88
CA ASP A 12 13.33 -8.78 5.39
C ASP A 12 14.49 -9.32 4.53
N LYS A 13 15.11 -10.42 4.96
CA LYS A 13 16.25 -11.04 4.27
C LYS A 13 15.84 -12.02 3.17
N THR A 14 14.52 -12.23 2.97
CA THR A 14 14.01 -13.20 1.99
C THR A 14 14.44 -12.83 0.57
N GLY A 15 15.20 -13.70 -0.07
CA GLY A 15 15.62 -13.59 -1.47
C GLY A 15 16.81 -12.67 -1.75
N ILE A 16 17.34 -11.94 -0.73
CA ILE A 16 18.52 -11.07 -0.90
C ILE A 16 19.79 -11.87 -1.16
N ASP A 17 19.85 -13.12 -0.71
CA ASP A 17 20.98 -14.04 -0.88
C ASP A 17 21.38 -14.20 -2.35
N LYS A 18 20.43 -14.49 -3.21
CA LYS A 18 20.65 -14.69 -4.66
C LYS A 18 21.22 -13.44 -5.32
N LEU A 19 20.64 -12.28 -5.03
CA LEU A 19 21.10 -11.02 -5.58
C LEU A 19 22.50 -10.67 -5.05
N ALA A 20 22.76 -10.81 -3.75
CA ALA A 20 24.06 -10.51 -3.16
C ALA A 20 25.18 -11.41 -3.72
N LEU A 21 24.90 -12.70 -3.89
CA LEU A 21 25.82 -13.65 -4.52
C LEU A 21 26.14 -13.26 -5.96
N GLU A 22 25.16 -12.87 -6.75
CA GLU A 22 25.37 -12.44 -8.14
C GLU A 22 26.19 -11.14 -8.20
N LEU A 23 25.95 -10.18 -7.31
CA LEU A 23 26.74 -8.97 -7.22
C LEU A 23 28.21 -9.25 -6.88
N VAL A 24 28.47 -10.09 -5.87
CA VAL A 24 29.85 -10.44 -5.47
C VAL A 24 30.57 -11.22 -6.57
N LYS A 25 29.90 -12.16 -7.26
CA LYS A 25 30.42 -12.88 -8.41
C LYS A 25 30.89 -11.93 -9.53
N ASN A 26 30.25 -10.78 -9.68
CA ASN A 26 30.61 -9.75 -10.63
C ASN A 26 31.60 -8.70 -10.06
N GLY A 27 32.19 -8.95 -8.89
CA GLY A 27 33.21 -8.10 -8.27
C GLY A 27 32.68 -6.85 -7.60
N VAL A 28 31.39 -6.80 -7.24
CA VAL A 28 30.77 -5.68 -6.53
C VAL A 28 31.15 -5.73 -5.05
N VAL A 29 31.65 -4.63 -4.51
CA VAL A 29 31.94 -4.45 -3.07
C VAL A 29 30.63 -4.23 -2.33
N LEU A 30 30.37 -5.00 -1.28
CA LEU A 30 29.16 -4.88 -0.46
C LEU A 30 29.45 -4.04 0.80
N TYR A 31 28.59 -3.04 1.03
CA TYR A 31 28.51 -2.29 2.29
C TYR A 31 27.23 -2.69 3.01
N SER A 32 27.28 -2.87 4.33
CA SER A 32 26.08 -3.17 5.11
C SER A 32 26.28 -2.83 6.59
N THR A 33 25.22 -2.89 7.36
CA THR A 33 25.20 -2.61 8.79
C THR A 33 24.35 -3.64 9.54
N GLY A 34 24.62 -3.80 10.84
CA GLY A 34 23.79 -4.55 11.78
C GLY A 34 23.45 -5.97 11.34
N GLY A 35 22.16 -6.32 11.43
CA GLY A 35 21.67 -7.67 11.14
C GLY A 35 21.80 -8.10 9.68
N THR A 36 21.74 -7.15 8.73
CA THR A 36 21.94 -7.47 7.30
C THR A 36 23.39 -7.87 7.03
N LYS A 37 24.36 -7.15 7.61
CA LYS A 37 25.79 -7.52 7.50
C LYS A 37 26.03 -8.93 8.03
N LYS A 38 25.55 -9.24 9.24
CA LYS A 38 25.70 -10.58 9.85
C LYS A 38 25.08 -11.67 8.99
N TYR A 39 23.92 -11.41 8.38
CA TYR A 39 23.27 -12.35 7.49
C TYR A 39 24.12 -12.66 6.25
N LEU A 40 24.63 -11.61 5.58
CA LEU A 40 25.44 -11.77 4.37
C LEU A 40 26.79 -12.43 4.67
N GLU A 41 27.43 -12.11 5.79
CA GLU A 41 28.65 -12.81 6.25
C GLU A 41 28.39 -14.28 6.55
N GLY A 42 27.21 -14.61 7.09
CA GLY A 42 26.79 -16.00 7.30
C GLY A 42 26.63 -16.80 6.01
N LEU A 43 26.48 -16.14 4.86
CA LEU A 43 26.52 -16.77 3.52
C LEU A 43 27.95 -16.91 2.96
N GLY A 44 28.97 -16.52 3.73
CA GLY A 44 30.36 -16.54 3.29
C GLY A 44 30.78 -15.35 2.43
N LEU A 45 29.97 -14.27 2.38
CA LEU A 45 30.27 -13.07 1.61
C LEU A 45 31.14 -12.10 2.41
N SER A 46 32.09 -11.46 1.72
CA SER A 46 32.86 -10.35 2.31
C SER A 46 32.03 -9.07 2.28
N VAL A 47 31.78 -8.48 3.45
CA VAL A 47 30.94 -7.28 3.61
C VAL A 47 31.69 -6.24 4.44
N MET A 48 31.84 -5.05 3.88
CA MET A 48 32.40 -3.91 4.59
C MET A 48 31.35 -3.30 5.52
N ALA A 49 31.73 -3.05 6.78
CA ALA A 49 30.82 -2.37 7.69
C ALA A 49 30.69 -0.88 7.33
N VAL A 50 29.47 -0.36 7.42
CA VAL A 50 29.22 1.08 7.24
C VAL A 50 30.00 1.88 8.29
N GLU A 51 30.11 1.39 9.50
CA GLU A 51 30.84 1.97 10.61
C GLU A 51 32.35 2.14 10.30
N ASP A 52 32.94 1.25 9.50
CA ASP A 52 34.33 1.36 9.04
C ASP A 52 34.49 2.50 8.04
N GLN A 53 33.48 2.88 7.31
CA GLN A 53 33.48 3.99 6.36
C GLN A 53 33.19 5.33 7.04
N THR A 54 32.21 5.34 7.94
CA THR A 54 31.82 6.56 8.66
C THR A 54 32.78 6.94 9.78
N LYS A 55 33.59 5.98 10.27
CA LYS A 55 34.38 6.11 11.48
C LYS A 55 33.57 6.51 12.71
N TYR A 56 32.27 6.24 12.66
CA TYR A 56 31.34 6.60 13.72
C TYR A 56 30.50 5.35 14.10
N PRO A 57 30.37 5.04 15.40
CA PRO A 57 29.59 3.89 15.83
C PRO A 57 28.09 4.14 15.61
N GLU A 58 27.30 3.05 15.56
CA GLU A 58 25.87 3.21 15.69
C GLU A 58 25.52 3.72 17.09
N VAL A 59 24.57 4.66 17.17
CA VAL A 59 24.16 5.28 18.43
C VAL A 59 22.65 5.18 18.63
N PHE A 60 22.22 5.40 19.87
CA PHE A 60 20.81 5.37 20.27
C PHE A 60 20.13 4.03 19.93
N GLY A 61 20.79 2.91 20.21
CA GLY A 61 20.25 1.59 19.93
C GLY A 61 20.06 1.30 18.43
N GLY A 62 20.86 1.96 17.59
CA GLY A 62 20.83 1.77 16.13
C GLY A 62 19.86 2.68 15.38
N ARG A 63 19.26 3.66 16.03
CA ARG A 63 18.42 4.68 15.35
C ARG A 63 19.23 5.55 14.38
N VAL A 64 20.55 5.72 14.63
CA VAL A 64 21.46 6.46 13.74
C VAL A 64 22.63 5.55 13.39
N LYS A 65 22.71 5.15 12.12
CA LYS A 65 23.75 4.27 11.55
C LYS A 65 24.27 4.81 10.22
N THR A 66 23.37 4.98 9.26
CA THR A 66 23.66 5.32 7.86
C THR A 66 23.49 6.81 7.57
N LEU A 67 22.89 7.59 8.47
CA LEU A 67 22.71 9.04 8.33
C LEU A 67 24.04 9.77 8.55
N HIS A 68 24.93 9.63 7.60
CA HIS A 68 26.29 10.18 7.68
C HIS A 68 26.74 10.74 6.33
N PRO A 69 27.48 11.87 6.28
CA PRO A 69 27.96 12.47 5.03
C PRO A 69 28.75 11.51 4.14
N ALA A 70 29.53 10.59 4.68
CA ALA A 70 30.27 9.59 3.90
C ALA A 70 29.32 8.65 3.12
N ILE A 71 28.19 8.28 3.69
CA ILE A 71 27.23 7.40 3.03
C ILE A 71 26.38 8.19 2.02
N PHE A 72 25.78 9.29 2.46
CA PHE A 72 24.94 10.11 1.59
C PHE A 72 25.73 10.81 0.49
N GLY A 73 26.99 11.21 0.76
CA GLY A 73 27.92 11.72 -0.25
C GLY A 73 28.19 10.69 -1.34
N GLY A 74 28.47 9.43 -0.94
CA GLY A 74 28.70 8.34 -1.88
C GLY A 74 27.50 8.00 -2.78
N ILE A 75 26.28 8.24 -2.29
CA ILE A 75 25.04 8.04 -3.05
C ILE A 75 24.73 9.26 -3.94
N LEU A 76 24.95 10.48 -3.45
CA LEU A 76 24.42 11.71 -4.05
C LEU A 76 25.38 12.44 -4.98
N PHE A 77 26.71 12.13 -4.96
CA PHE A 77 27.66 12.83 -5.81
C PHE A 77 27.39 12.65 -7.30
N ARG A 78 27.62 13.69 -8.08
CA ARG A 78 27.44 13.69 -9.52
C ARG A 78 28.75 13.25 -10.18
N ARG A 79 28.76 12.05 -10.76
CA ARG A 79 29.97 11.44 -11.33
C ARG A 79 30.55 12.22 -12.52
N ASP A 80 29.74 13.07 -13.17
CA ASP A 80 30.13 13.95 -14.25
C ASP A 80 30.51 15.38 -13.79
N ASN A 81 30.60 15.63 -12.47
CA ASN A 81 30.96 16.91 -11.89
C ASN A 81 32.35 16.86 -11.25
N GLU A 82 33.26 17.70 -11.71
CA GLU A 82 34.66 17.72 -11.26
C GLU A 82 34.81 18.13 -9.78
N SER A 83 34.00 19.09 -9.31
CA SER A 83 33.99 19.49 -7.90
C SER A 83 33.60 18.35 -6.99
N ASP A 84 32.48 17.64 -7.33
CA ASP A 84 32.01 16.51 -6.53
C ASP A 84 33.09 15.41 -6.47
N ASN A 85 33.76 15.11 -7.59
CA ASN A 85 34.83 14.11 -7.63
C ASN A 85 36.05 14.53 -6.82
N THR A 86 36.36 15.83 -6.75
CA THR A 86 37.47 16.37 -5.93
C THR A 86 37.12 16.22 -4.45
N GLU A 87 35.93 16.63 -4.04
CA GLU A 87 35.46 16.54 -2.65
C GLU A 87 35.35 15.07 -2.18
N LEU A 88 34.85 14.17 -3.05
CA LEU A 88 34.80 12.75 -2.77
C LEU A 88 36.15 12.16 -2.43
N LYS A 89 37.21 12.52 -3.19
CA LYS A 89 38.59 12.09 -2.92
C LYS A 89 39.17 12.74 -1.66
N GLN A 90 38.96 14.04 -1.50
CA GLN A 90 39.45 14.82 -0.34
C GLN A 90 38.90 14.26 0.97
N HIS A 91 37.63 13.90 1.01
CA HIS A 91 36.95 13.39 2.19
C HIS A 91 36.90 11.85 2.28
N GLN A 92 37.58 11.15 1.35
CA GLN A 92 37.62 9.68 1.30
C GLN A 92 36.25 9.03 1.33
N ILE A 93 35.27 9.64 0.64
CA ILE A 93 33.88 9.15 0.55
C ILE A 93 33.85 7.95 -0.36
N PRO A 94 33.28 6.78 0.04
CA PRO A 94 33.14 5.63 -0.83
C PRO A 94 32.07 5.89 -1.89
N GLU A 95 32.33 5.53 -3.14
CA GLU A 95 31.29 5.53 -4.18
C GLU A 95 30.25 4.46 -3.86
N ILE A 96 28.96 4.78 -4.05
CA ILE A 96 27.84 3.83 -3.89
C ILE A 96 27.01 3.86 -5.18
N ASP A 97 27.05 2.76 -5.94
CA ASP A 97 26.40 2.64 -7.25
C ASP A 97 25.01 2.03 -7.17
N LEU A 98 24.77 1.22 -6.12
CA LEU A 98 23.50 0.53 -5.89
C LEU A 98 23.13 0.64 -4.41
N VAL A 99 21.87 0.97 -4.15
CA VAL A 99 21.27 0.94 -2.81
C VAL A 99 20.14 -0.09 -2.83
N ILE A 100 20.17 -1.01 -1.85
CA ILE A 100 19.14 -2.02 -1.64
C ILE A 100 18.62 -1.85 -0.23
N VAL A 101 17.38 -1.40 -0.11
CA VAL A 101 16.75 -1.06 1.17
C VAL A 101 15.28 -1.45 1.12
N ASP A 102 14.80 -2.09 2.16
CA ASP A 102 13.37 -2.17 2.47
C ASP A 102 13.07 -1.40 3.76
N LEU A 103 11.82 -1.02 3.94
CA LEU A 103 11.37 -0.26 5.11
C LEU A 103 10.87 -1.21 6.21
N TYR A 104 10.90 -0.74 7.45
CA TYR A 104 10.26 -1.45 8.55
C TYR A 104 8.75 -1.59 8.30
N PRO A 105 8.13 -2.72 8.75
CA PRO A 105 6.72 -3.02 8.50
C PRO A 105 5.79 -2.20 9.39
N PHE A 106 5.75 -0.88 9.17
CA PHE A 106 4.96 0.07 9.99
C PHE A 106 3.48 -0.28 9.99
N GLU A 107 2.88 -0.46 8.82
CA GLU A 107 1.46 -0.76 8.66
C GLU A 107 1.07 -2.09 9.32
N GLU A 108 1.92 -3.12 9.16
CA GLU A 108 1.69 -4.43 9.79
C GLU A 108 1.79 -4.33 11.31
N THR A 109 2.68 -3.48 11.83
CA THR A 109 2.82 -3.25 13.28
C THR A 109 1.59 -2.53 13.83
N VAL A 110 1.07 -1.52 13.15
CA VAL A 110 -0.19 -0.85 13.51
C VAL A 110 -1.35 -1.86 13.50
N ALA A 111 -1.48 -2.63 12.43
CA ALA A 111 -2.55 -3.63 12.28
C ALA A 111 -2.49 -4.77 13.31
N SER A 112 -1.32 -5.04 13.89
CA SER A 112 -1.17 -6.05 14.96
C SER A 112 -1.72 -5.60 16.32
N GLY A 113 -2.13 -4.34 16.47
CA GLY A 113 -2.57 -3.76 17.73
C GLY A 113 -1.43 -3.53 18.74
N ALA A 114 -0.20 -3.38 18.24
CA ALA A 114 0.95 -3.07 19.10
C ALA A 114 0.75 -1.73 19.83
N ASP A 115 1.41 -1.57 20.97
CA ASP A 115 1.36 -0.31 21.72
C ASP A 115 2.01 0.84 20.95
N HIS A 116 1.62 2.09 21.31
CA HIS A 116 2.10 3.30 20.62
C HIS A 116 3.63 3.39 20.56
N SER A 117 4.32 3.02 21.63
CA SER A 117 5.78 3.11 21.68
C SER A 117 6.43 2.14 20.68
N THR A 118 5.92 0.93 20.58
CA THR A 118 6.35 -0.08 19.60
C THR A 118 6.10 0.36 18.17
N ILE A 119 4.96 0.98 17.90
CA ILE A 119 4.61 1.53 16.57
C ILE A 119 5.57 2.66 16.18
N ILE A 120 5.85 3.58 17.10
CA ILE A 120 6.79 4.70 16.85
C ILE A 120 8.20 4.19 16.53
N GLU A 121 8.69 3.13 17.19
CA GLU A 121 9.98 2.52 16.89
C GLU A 121 10.05 1.87 15.49
N LYS A 122 8.91 1.65 14.82
CA LYS A 122 8.84 1.14 13.44
C LYS A 122 8.81 2.25 12.38
N ILE A 123 8.88 3.51 12.77
CA ILE A 123 9.08 4.60 11.81
C ILE A 123 10.54 4.60 11.35
N ASP A 124 10.75 4.20 10.10
CA ASP A 124 12.08 4.12 9.50
C ASP A 124 12.55 5.52 9.07
N ILE A 125 13.64 5.99 9.66
CA ILE A 125 14.27 7.26 9.30
C ILE A 125 15.43 7.05 8.32
N GLY A 126 16.27 6.05 8.57
CA GLY A 126 17.47 5.78 7.78
C GLY A 126 17.16 5.19 6.41
N GLY A 127 16.31 4.17 6.38
CA GLY A 127 15.95 3.48 5.14
C GLY A 127 15.24 4.39 4.15
N ILE A 128 14.23 5.13 4.60
CA ILE A 128 13.50 6.07 3.74
C ILE A 128 14.41 7.17 3.19
N SER A 129 15.36 7.65 4.00
CA SER A 129 16.34 8.66 3.58
C SER A 129 17.28 8.11 2.49
N LEU A 130 17.75 6.87 2.64
CA LEU A 130 18.60 6.20 1.63
C LEU A 130 17.85 5.98 0.32
N ILE A 131 16.58 5.55 0.37
CA ILE A 131 15.72 5.37 -0.80
C ILE A 131 15.60 6.69 -1.56
N ARG A 132 15.25 7.77 -0.88
CA ARG A 132 15.08 9.10 -1.50
C ARG A 132 16.38 9.64 -2.08
N ALA A 133 17.52 9.44 -1.39
CA ALA A 133 18.83 9.88 -1.88
C ALA A 133 19.22 9.16 -3.19
N ALA A 134 19.10 7.83 -3.22
CA ALA A 134 19.44 7.05 -4.40
C ALA A 134 18.47 7.33 -5.56
N ALA A 135 17.16 7.43 -5.30
CA ALA A 135 16.15 7.78 -6.29
C ALA A 135 16.39 9.17 -6.89
N LYS A 136 16.74 10.17 -6.08
CA LYS A 136 17.12 11.51 -6.57
C LYS A 136 18.31 11.45 -7.52
N ASN A 137 19.31 10.62 -7.22
CA ASN A 137 20.51 10.51 -8.04
C ASN A 137 20.48 9.36 -9.07
N TYR A 138 19.29 8.97 -9.54
CA TYR A 138 19.07 7.84 -10.46
C TYR A 138 19.94 7.88 -11.73
N LYS A 139 20.44 9.05 -12.12
CA LYS A 139 21.38 9.19 -13.25
C LYS A 139 22.67 8.39 -12.99
N PHE A 140 23.08 8.26 -11.73
CA PHE A 140 24.34 7.66 -11.33
C PHE A 140 24.22 6.53 -10.30
N THR A 141 23.05 6.33 -9.69
CA THR A 141 22.83 5.34 -8.64
C THR A 141 21.55 4.56 -8.93
N SER A 142 21.59 3.25 -8.74
CA SER A 142 20.40 2.38 -8.81
C SER A 142 19.80 2.26 -7.41
N ILE A 143 18.46 2.12 -7.33
CA ILE A 143 17.73 1.87 -6.08
C ILE A 143 16.84 0.63 -6.23
N ILE A 144 16.91 -0.27 -5.26
CA ILE A 144 15.97 -1.35 -5.04
C ILE A 144 15.32 -1.09 -3.68
N SER A 145 14.03 -0.84 -3.66
CA SER A 145 13.28 -0.41 -2.48
C SER A 145 12.28 -1.43 -1.95
N THR A 146 12.21 -2.61 -2.58
CA THR A 146 11.40 -3.75 -2.17
C THR A 146 11.97 -5.07 -2.69
N LYS A 147 11.76 -6.15 -1.93
CA LYS A 147 12.17 -7.52 -2.34
C LYS A 147 11.55 -7.99 -3.66
N ASN A 148 10.37 -7.49 -4.00
CA ASN A 148 9.70 -7.85 -5.25
C ASN A 148 10.47 -7.40 -6.50
N GLN A 149 11.43 -6.48 -6.37
CA GLN A 149 12.28 -6.01 -7.47
C GLN A 149 13.54 -6.86 -7.67
N TYR A 150 13.87 -7.79 -6.76
CA TYR A 150 15.15 -8.53 -6.82
C TYR A 150 15.32 -9.34 -8.09
N GLU A 151 14.31 -10.07 -8.51
CA GLU A 151 14.38 -10.92 -9.70
C GLU A 151 14.46 -10.08 -10.98
N ASP A 152 13.59 -9.09 -11.14
CA ASP A 152 13.59 -8.16 -12.30
C ASP A 152 14.94 -7.43 -12.41
N PHE A 153 15.45 -6.93 -11.27
CA PHE A 153 16.76 -6.28 -11.23
C PHE A 153 17.91 -7.25 -11.61
N THR A 154 17.93 -8.45 -11.05
CA THR A 154 18.98 -9.45 -11.34
C THR A 154 19.02 -9.79 -12.82
N ASN A 155 17.86 -10.01 -13.43
CA ASN A 155 17.74 -10.31 -14.86
C ASN A 155 18.23 -9.13 -15.71
N HIS A 156 17.79 -7.90 -15.38
CA HIS A 156 18.24 -6.71 -16.10
C HIS A 156 19.74 -6.45 -15.91
N TYR A 157 20.26 -6.57 -14.67
CA TYR A 157 21.67 -6.40 -14.34
C TYR A 157 22.56 -7.37 -15.14
N SER A 158 22.20 -8.64 -15.18
CA SER A 158 22.94 -9.67 -15.94
C SER A 158 22.89 -9.44 -17.45
N SER A 159 21.71 -9.07 -18.00
CA SER A 159 21.54 -8.80 -19.43
C SER A 159 22.33 -7.57 -19.90
N GLN A 160 22.59 -6.63 -19.01
CA GLN A 160 23.32 -5.38 -19.27
C GLN A 160 24.78 -5.42 -18.80
N ASN A 161 25.35 -6.62 -18.58
CA ASN A 161 26.73 -6.82 -18.13
C ASN A 161 27.09 -5.97 -16.90
N GLY A 162 26.19 -5.88 -15.93
CA GLY A 162 26.38 -5.12 -14.69
C GLY A 162 26.17 -3.61 -14.79
N SER A 163 25.58 -3.13 -15.89
CA SER A 163 25.39 -1.70 -16.17
C SER A 163 23.92 -1.36 -16.46
N PRO A 164 23.04 -1.27 -15.45
CA PRO A 164 21.62 -0.95 -15.67
C PRO A 164 21.42 0.32 -16.51
N THR A 165 20.49 0.27 -17.46
CA THR A 165 20.21 1.39 -18.36
C THR A 165 19.66 2.60 -17.60
N LEU A 166 19.78 3.80 -18.18
CA LEU A 166 19.25 5.03 -17.55
C LEU A 166 17.73 4.95 -17.37
N ASP A 167 17.01 4.46 -18.37
CA ASP A 167 15.55 4.34 -18.32
C ASP A 167 15.11 3.35 -17.24
N TYR A 168 15.84 2.25 -17.07
CA TYR A 168 15.58 1.29 -16.00
C TYR A 168 15.82 1.90 -14.63
N ARG A 169 16.92 2.64 -14.43
CA ARG A 169 17.17 3.35 -13.17
C ARG A 169 16.10 4.41 -12.88
N LYS A 170 15.59 5.10 -13.93
CA LYS A 170 14.48 6.06 -13.81
C LYS A 170 13.18 5.36 -13.39
N LYS A 171 12.89 4.17 -13.96
CA LYS A 171 11.75 3.33 -13.53
C LYS A 171 11.86 3.02 -12.04
N LEU A 172 13.00 2.48 -11.60
CA LEU A 172 13.24 2.15 -10.18
C LEU A 172 13.10 3.38 -9.26
N ALA A 173 13.57 4.55 -9.67
CA ALA A 173 13.43 5.79 -8.91
C ALA A 173 11.96 6.23 -8.79
N THR A 174 11.17 6.06 -9.82
CA THR A 174 9.72 6.34 -9.80
C THR A 174 9.01 5.43 -8.81
N GLU A 175 9.30 4.12 -8.86
CA GLU A 175 8.75 3.14 -7.91
C GLU A 175 9.19 3.44 -6.47
N ALA A 176 10.45 3.81 -6.26
CA ALA A 176 10.98 4.16 -4.95
C ALA A 176 10.28 5.37 -4.32
N PHE A 177 10.01 6.43 -5.08
CA PHE A 177 9.23 7.56 -4.59
C PHE A 177 7.77 7.18 -4.32
N GLY A 178 7.18 6.27 -5.09
CA GLY A 178 5.85 5.71 -4.80
C GLY A 178 5.82 4.99 -3.45
N ILE A 179 6.83 4.16 -3.15
CA ILE A 179 6.94 3.46 -1.86
C ILE A 179 7.07 4.46 -0.70
N THR A 180 7.92 5.50 -0.83
CA THR A 180 8.08 6.49 0.25
C THR A 180 6.79 7.29 0.48
N MET A 181 6.05 7.61 -0.59
CA MET A 181 4.77 8.31 -0.49
C MET A 181 3.73 7.48 0.29
N VAL A 182 3.60 6.19 -0.03
CA VAL A 182 2.66 5.29 0.68
C VAL A 182 3.05 5.14 2.15
N TYR A 183 4.34 5.00 2.43
CA TYR A 183 4.87 4.87 3.78
C TYR A 183 4.58 6.12 4.63
N ASP A 184 4.90 7.32 4.12
CA ASP A 184 4.64 8.58 4.81
C ASP A 184 3.13 8.84 5.02
N LYS A 185 2.30 8.44 4.03
CA LYS A 185 0.84 8.52 4.15
C LYS A 185 0.32 7.64 5.29
N ALA A 186 0.84 6.42 5.44
CA ALA A 186 0.46 5.52 6.53
C ALA A 186 0.82 6.11 7.91
N ILE A 187 2.03 6.66 8.05
CA ILE A 187 2.47 7.32 9.27
C ILE A 187 1.60 8.53 9.58
N SER A 188 1.35 9.39 8.60
CA SER A 188 0.48 10.57 8.75
C SER A 188 -0.93 10.18 9.18
N GLY A 189 -1.50 9.13 8.58
CA GLY A 189 -2.82 8.59 8.95
C GLY A 189 -2.87 8.14 10.41
N TYR A 190 -1.85 7.41 10.86
CA TYR A 190 -1.74 6.99 12.25
C TYR A 190 -1.72 8.16 13.24
N PHE A 191 -0.91 9.20 12.97
CA PHE A 191 -0.86 10.39 13.83
C PHE A 191 -2.15 11.23 13.80
N GLN A 192 -2.91 11.17 12.71
CA GLN A 192 -4.22 11.83 12.62
C GLN A 192 -5.32 11.07 13.36
N GLY A 193 -5.03 9.91 13.93
CA GLY A 193 -6.01 9.05 14.57
C GLY A 193 -7.05 8.49 13.59
N LYS A 194 -6.75 8.48 12.29
CA LYS A 194 -7.63 7.85 11.30
C LYS A 194 -7.57 6.35 11.50
N GLU A 195 -8.70 5.78 11.88
CA GLU A 195 -8.85 4.33 11.91
C GLU A 195 -8.68 3.78 10.49
N ARG A 196 -7.81 2.79 10.38
CA ARG A 196 -7.61 2.06 9.13
C ARG A 196 -8.36 0.74 9.22
N VAL A 197 -9.46 0.65 8.52
CA VAL A 197 -10.28 -0.56 8.49
C VAL A 197 -9.76 -1.48 7.40
N SER A 198 -9.38 -2.72 7.77
CA SER A 198 -9.00 -3.74 6.79
C SER A 198 -10.25 -4.23 6.05
N LEU A 199 -10.20 -4.20 4.74
CA LEU A 199 -11.26 -4.74 3.90
C LEU A 199 -11.01 -6.23 3.62
N ARG A 200 -12.07 -6.94 3.27
CA ARG A 200 -12.02 -8.39 3.02
C ARG A 200 -11.02 -8.74 1.91
N TYR A 201 -10.97 -7.95 0.84
CA TYR A 201 -9.97 -8.00 -0.25
C TYR A 201 -10.05 -6.71 -1.10
N GLY A 202 -9.06 -6.51 -1.98
CA GLY A 202 -8.99 -5.39 -2.92
C GLY A 202 -9.86 -5.58 -4.16
N GLU A 203 -9.44 -5.00 -5.28
CA GLU A 203 -10.12 -5.19 -6.57
C GLU A 203 -10.16 -6.69 -6.96
N ASN A 204 -9.07 -7.40 -6.67
CA ASN A 204 -8.98 -8.86 -6.87
C ASN A 204 -8.82 -9.59 -5.52
N PRO A 205 -9.29 -10.86 -5.40
CA PRO A 205 -9.32 -11.60 -4.14
C PRO A 205 -7.97 -11.77 -3.43
N HIS A 206 -6.87 -11.72 -4.16
CA HIS A 206 -5.51 -11.87 -3.61
C HIS A 206 -4.87 -10.55 -3.17
N GLN A 207 -5.54 -9.41 -3.43
CA GLN A 207 -5.05 -8.08 -3.08
C GLN A 207 -5.56 -7.67 -1.69
N LYS A 208 -4.67 -7.10 -0.88
CA LYS A 208 -5.07 -6.42 0.37
C LYS A 208 -5.65 -5.05 0.04
N ALA A 209 -6.68 -4.65 0.78
CA ALA A 209 -7.25 -3.31 0.70
C ALA A 209 -7.63 -2.78 2.07
N TYR A 210 -7.69 -1.47 2.17
CA TYR A 210 -7.98 -0.77 3.41
C TYR A 210 -8.85 0.45 3.13
N PHE A 211 -9.69 0.79 4.10
CA PHE A 211 -10.41 2.05 4.13
C PHE A 211 -9.73 2.98 5.15
N ASP A 212 -9.27 4.13 4.69
CA ASP A 212 -8.64 5.14 5.54
C ASP A 212 -9.72 6.16 5.99
N GLY A 213 -10.30 5.96 7.16
CA GLY A 213 -11.32 6.83 7.72
C GLY A 213 -12.22 6.13 8.72
N ASP A 214 -13.18 6.87 9.24
CA ASP A 214 -14.23 6.36 10.15
C ASP A 214 -15.37 5.74 9.32
N LEU A 215 -15.27 4.45 9.03
CA LEU A 215 -16.31 3.72 8.30
C LEU A 215 -17.58 3.54 9.13
N GLU A 216 -17.45 3.41 10.45
CA GLU A 216 -18.59 3.26 11.38
C GLU A 216 -19.37 4.57 11.53
N GLY A 217 -18.69 5.72 11.38
CA GLY A 217 -19.33 7.03 11.32
C GLY A 217 -20.12 7.27 10.02
N LEU A 218 -19.79 6.55 8.93
CA LEU A 218 -20.53 6.63 7.67
C LEU A 218 -21.70 5.65 7.62
N PHE A 219 -21.53 4.43 8.12
CA PHE A 219 -22.51 3.35 8.04
C PHE A 219 -22.57 2.53 9.32
N SER A 220 -23.77 2.31 9.85
CA SER A 220 -23.99 1.34 10.93
C SER A 220 -24.21 -0.05 10.35
N LYS A 221 -23.21 -0.92 10.44
CA LYS A 221 -23.32 -2.31 9.99
C LYS A 221 -24.23 -3.10 10.92
N LEU A 222 -25.37 -3.53 10.42
CA LEU A 222 -26.37 -4.26 11.18
C LEU A 222 -26.18 -5.79 11.10
N ASN A 223 -25.70 -6.29 9.97
CA ASN A 223 -25.47 -7.73 9.74
C ASN A 223 -24.52 -7.95 8.55
N GLY A 224 -24.01 -9.17 8.41
CA GLY A 224 -23.26 -9.61 7.23
C GLY A 224 -21.75 -9.66 7.40
N LYS A 225 -21.06 -10.00 6.31
CA LYS A 225 -19.58 -10.11 6.21
C LYS A 225 -18.92 -8.74 6.17
N GLU A 226 -17.59 -8.70 6.33
CA GLU A 226 -16.81 -7.49 6.08
C GLU A 226 -16.89 -7.10 4.60
N LEU A 227 -16.85 -5.78 4.35
CA LEU A 227 -16.89 -5.23 3.00
C LEU A 227 -15.60 -5.49 2.24
N SER A 228 -15.71 -5.65 0.93
CA SER A 228 -14.58 -5.62 0.00
C SER A 228 -14.41 -4.23 -0.61
N TYR A 229 -13.29 -4.00 -1.28
CA TYR A 229 -13.06 -2.80 -2.07
C TYR A 229 -14.18 -2.58 -3.10
N ASN A 230 -14.56 -3.64 -3.84
CA ASN A 230 -15.63 -3.56 -4.83
C ASN A 230 -16.98 -3.21 -4.21
N ASN A 231 -17.31 -3.76 -3.02
CA ASN A 231 -18.54 -3.36 -2.32
C ASN A 231 -18.53 -1.86 -1.99
N LEU A 232 -17.40 -1.30 -1.53
CA LEU A 232 -17.31 0.13 -1.22
C LEU A 232 -17.43 1.02 -2.46
N LEU A 233 -16.89 0.61 -3.61
CA LEU A 233 -17.09 1.33 -4.87
C LEU A 233 -18.55 1.35 -5.29
N ASP A 234 -19.22 0.18 -5.23
CA ASP A 234 -20.64 0.07 -5.55
C ASP A 234 -21.51 0.88 -4.56
N ILE A 235 -21.16 0.90 -3.27
CA ILE A 235 -21.83 1.71 -2.25
C ILE A 235 -21.67 3.20 -2.54
N ASP A 236 -20.47 3.67 -2.88
CA ASP A 236 -20.21 5.09 -3.22
C ASP A 236 -21.05 5.53 -4.42
N ALA A 237 -21.10 4.72 -5.48
CA ALA A 237 -21.94 4.96 -6.63
C ALA A 237 -23.44 4.96 -6.27
N ALA A 238 -23.86 4.05 -5.38
CA ALA A 238 -25.26 3.95 -4.94
C ALA A 238 -25.69 5.16 -4.10
N VAL A 239 -24.84 5.60 -3.16
CA VAL A 239 -25.11 6.79 -2.33
C VAL A 239 -25.14 8.05 -3.19
N SER A 240 -24.21 8.19 -4.14
CA SER A 240 -24.19 9.33 -5.06
C SER A 240 -25.48 9.37 -5.89
N LEU A 241 -25.88 8.24 -6.49
CA LEU A 241 -27.10 8.17 -7.29
C LEU A 241 -28.33 8.53 -6.47
N ILE A 242 -28.53 7.89 -5.30
CA ILE A 242 -29.73 8.12 -4.49
C ILE A 242 -29.82 9.58 -4.03
N THR A 243 -28.70 10.20 -3.72
CA THR A 243 -28.62 11.60 -3.31
C THR A 243 -29.06 12.56 -4.42
N ASP A 244 -28.71 12.24 -5.67
CA ASP A 244 -29.04 13.08 -6.83
C ASP A 244 -30.51 12.94 -7.29
N VAL A 245 -31.12 11.74 -7.10
CA VAL A 245 -32.44 11.44 -7.65
C VAL A 245 -33.57 11.44 -6.61
N SER A 246 -33.26 11.56 -5.31
CA SER A 246 -34.28 11.56 -4.24
C SER A 246 -35.21 12.77 -4.32
N GLU A 247 -36.49 12.53 -4.19
CA GLU A 247 -37.54 13.55 -4.14
C GLU A 247 -38.13 13.65 -2.75
N LYS A 248 -38.27 14.89 -2.22
CA LYS A 248 -38.98 15.11 -0.96
C LYS A 248 -40.41 14.59 -1.09
N SER A 249 -40.92 13.89 -0.09
CA SER A 249 -42.27 13.31 -0.01
C SER A 249 -42.51 12.04 -0.83
N LYS A 250 -41.53 11.47 -1.51
CA LYS A 250 -41.62 10.18 -2.17
C LYS A 250 -40.50 9.26 -1.69
N SER A 251 -40.59 7.99 -2.02
CA SER A 251 -39.57 6.98 -1.77
C SER A 251 -38.81 6.67 -3.04
N THR A 252 -37.51 6.77 -3.00
CA THR A 252 -36.63 6.38 -4.10
C THR A 252 -35.89 5.10 -3.74
N PHE A 253 -35.84 4.16 -4.69
CA PHE A 253 -35.11 2.91 -4.57
C PHE A 253 -34.23 2.71 -5.79
N ALA A 254 -32.95 2.35 -5.58
CA ALA A 254 -32.01 2.04 -6.64
C ALA A 254 -31.35 0.68 -6.42
N ILE A 255 -31.03 0.00 -7.50
CA ILE A 255 -30.30 -1.27 -7.53
C ILE A 255 -29.10 -1.07 -8.44
N LEU A 256 -27.90 -1.30 -7.91
CA LEU A 256 -26.65 -1.08 -8.65
C LEU A 256 -25.83 -2.37 -8.70
N LYS A 257 -25.05 -2.50 -9.75
CA LYS A 257 -24.04 -3.54 -9.88
C LYS A 257 -22.89 -3.05 -10.74
N HIS A 258 -21.65 -3.29 -10.28
CA HIS A 258 -20.46 -2.82 -10.98
C HIS A 258 -20.51 -1.31 -11.30
N ASN A 259 -20.85 -0.50 -10.29
CA ASN A 259 -20.98 0.96 -10.33
C ASN A 259 -22.05 1.50 -11.29
N ASN A 260 -22.93 0.65 -11.81
CA ASN A 260 -23.98 1.05 -12.74
C ASN A 260 -25.37 0.68 -12.20
N ALA A 261 -26.35 1.55 -12.46
CA ALA A 261 -27.73 1.28 -12.09
C ALA A 261 -28.33 0.18 -12.98
N CYS A 262 -28.81 -0.91 -12.36
CA CYS A 262 -29.70 -1.89 -13.01
C CYS A 262 -31.14 -1.39 -13.03
N GLY A 263 -31.50 -0.57 -12.05
CA GLY A 263 -32.83 0.06 -11.99
C GLY A 263 -32.87 1.13 -10.92
N CYS A 264 -33.66 2.16 -11.14
CA CYS A 264 -33.93 3.23 -10.20
C CYS A 264 -35.34 3.75 -10.39
N ALA A 265 -36.12 3.88 -9.31
CA ALA A 265 -37.49 4.37 -9.37
C ALA A 265 -37.87 5.18 -8.14
N THR A 266 -38.67 6.23 -8.34
CA THR A 266 -39.23 7.07 -7.29
C THR A 266 -40.75 6.92 -7.28
N ARG A 267 -41.35 6.51 -6.15
CA ARG A 267 -42.80 6.21 -6.02
C ARG A 267 -43.31 6.72 -4.68
N GLU A 268 -44.62 6.64 -4.49
CA GLU A 268 -45.30 7.01 -3.24
C GLU A 268 -44.92 6.10 -2.05
N THR A 269 -44.55 4.85 -2.33
CA THR A 269 -44.14 3.88 -1.31
C THR A 269 -42.79 3.23 -1.64
N VAL A 270 -42.02 2.85 -0.63
CA VAL A 270 -40.75 2.16 -0.79
C VAL A 270 -40.93 0.80 -1.51
N LEU A 271 -42.04 0.10 -1.25
CA LEU A 271 -42.34 -1.16 -1.91
C LEU A 271 -42.51 -0.99 -3.44
N ASN A 272 -43.30 0.01 -3.85
CA ASN A 272 -43.54 0.26 -5.28
C ASN A 272 -42.21 0.75 -5.96
N ALA A 273 -41.44 1.57 -5.28
CA ALA A 273 -40.13 2.01 -5.77
C ALA A 273 -39.18 0.82 -5.97
N PHE A 274 -39.11 -0.11 -5.02
CA PHE A 274 -38.34 -1.35 -5.14
C PHE A 274 -38.80 -2.21 -6.31
N GLN A 275 -40.12 -2.47 -6.42
CA GLN A 275 -40.67 -3.32 -7.47
C GLN A 275 -40.38 -2.79 -8.87
N ASP A 276 -40.54 -1.48 -9.08
CA ASP A 276 -40.29 -0.85 -10.38
C ASP A 276 -38.78 -0.74 -10.68
N ALA A 277 -37.95 -0.47 -9.67
CA ALA A 277 -36.50 -0.52 -9.84
C ALA A 277 -36.02 -1.94 -10.24
N LEU A 278 -36.54 -2.99 -9.58
CA LEU A 278 -36.21 -4.37 -9.91
C LEU A 278 -36.74 -4.78 -11.29
N ALA A 279 -37.92 -4.31 -11.69
CA ALA A 279 -38.53 -4.64 -13.00
C ALA A 279 -37.72 -4.07 -14.18
N SER A 280 -36.87 -3.05 -13.96
CA SER A 280 -36.05 -2.46 -15.02
C SER A 280 -35.03 -3.45 -15.60
N ASP A 281 -34.35 -4.21 -14.76
CA ASP A 281 -33.42 -5.29 -15.15
C ASP A 281 -33.26 -6.32 -14.01
N PRO A 282 -34.18 -7.27 -13.86
CA PRO A 282 -34.17 -8.24 -12.78
C PRO A 282 -33.00 -9.24 -12.88
N VAL A 283 -32.42 -9.41 -14.07
CA VAL A 283 -31.32 -10.35 -14.29
C VAL A 283 -30.01 -9.73 -13.76
N SER A 284 -29.72 -8.49 -14.12
CA SER A 284 -28.54 -7.78 -13.66
C SER A 284 -28.62 -7.41 -12.17
N ALA A 285 -29.79 -7.25 -11.60
CA ALA A 285 -30.04 -6.95 -10.19
C ALA A 285 -29.53 -8.05 -9.23
N PHE A 286 -29.40 -9.29 -9.71
CA PHE A 286 -28.96 -10.43 -8.92
C PHE A 286 -27.52 -10.23 -8.41
N GLY A 287 -27.33 -10.21 -7.08
CA GLY A 287 -26.05 -9.97 -6.44
C GLY A 287 -25.61 -8.49 -6.43
N GLY A 288 -26.55 -7.56 -6.64
CA GLY A 288 -26.29 -6.13 -6.62
C GLY A 288 -26.33 -5.50 -5.22
N ILE A 289 -26.17 -4.19 -5.21
CA ILE A 289 -26.34 -3.31 -4.05
C ILE A 289 -27.72 -2.69 -4.11
N LEU A 290 -28.47 -2.82 -3.04
CA LEU A 290 -29.80 -2.23 -2.85
C LEU A 290 -29.68 -0.97 -2.01
N ILE A 291 -30.26 0.13 -2.43
CA ILE A 291 -30.26 1.38 -1.67
C ILE A 291 -31.60 2.11 -1.78
N THR A 292 -32.07 2.69 -0.67
CA THR A 292 -33.23 3.54 -0.61
C THR A 292 -33.02 4.74 0.33
N ASP A 293 -33.71 5.84 0.07
CA ASP A 293 -33.79 7.01 0.93
C ASP A 293 -34.87 6.89 2.03
N SER A 294 -35.61 5.80 2.05
CA SER A 294 -36.76 5.58 2.92
C SER A 294 -36.56 4.41 3.86
N GLN A 295 -37.33 4.35 4.95
CA GLN A 295 -37.37 3.20 5.85
C GLN A 295 -37.86 1.95 5.13
N ILE A 296 -37.16 0.83 5.27
CA ILE A 296 -37.60 -0.48 4.79
C ILE A 296 -38.57 -1.08 5.80
N ASP A 297 -39.84 -1.29 5.36
CA ASP A 297 -40.87 -1.97 6.11
C ASP A 297 -40.86 -3.49 5.87
N LEU A 298 -41.72 -4.23 6.59
CA LEU A 298 -41.81 -5.69 6.47
C LEU A 298 -42.24 -6.17 5.08
N GLU A 299 -43.13 -5.45 4.42
CA GLU A 299 -43.64 -5.85 3.09
C GLU A 299 -42.51 -5.72 2.05
N THR A 300 -41.81 -4.62 2.06
CA THR A 300 -40.65 -4.41 1.21
C THR A 300 -39.54 -5.42 1.51
N ALA A 301 -39.26 -5.68 2.79
CA ALA A 301 -38.27 -6.67 3.22
C ALA A 301 -38.58 -8.08 2.72
N ARG A 302 -39.88 -8.48 2.70
CA ARG A 302 -40.30 -9.77 2.12
C ARG A 302 -39.96 -9.88 0.63
N LYS A 303 -40.14 -8.81 -0.12
CA LYS A 303 -39.79 -8.77 -1.54
C LYS A 303 -38.27 -8.73 -1.78
N ILE A 304 -37.53 -8.00 -0.98
CA ILE A 304 -36.07 -8.01 -0.99
C ILE A 304 -35.52 -9.42 -0.66
N ASP A 305 -36.17 -10.14 0.25
CA ASP A 305 -35.73 -11.49 0.64
C ASP A 305 -35.89 -12.54 -0.47
N GLU A 306 -36.72 -12.25 -1.49
CA GLU A 306 -36.93 -13.14 -2.66
C GLU A 306 -35.72 -13.14 -3.62
N ILE A 307 -34.81 -12.12 -3.54
CA ILE A 307 -33.64 -11.99 -4.41
C ILE A 307 -32.33 -12.15 -3.64
N PHE A 308 -31.26 -12.47 -4.34
CA PHE A 308 -29.89 -12.41 -3.78
C PHE A 308 -29.31 -11.02 -4.00
N TYR A 309 -28.78 -10.42 -2.93
CA TYR A 309 -28.08 -9.13 -2.94
C TYR A 309 -26.85 -9.21 -2.04
N GLU A 310 -25.83 -8.39 -2.30
CA GLU A 310 -24.63 -8.33 -1.48
C GLU A 310 -24.74 -7.32 -0.34
N VAL A 311 -25.33 -6.15 -0.59
CA VAL A 311 -25.52 -5.09 0.40
C VAL A 311 -26.90 -4.47 0.25
N CYS A 312 -27.54 -4.13 1.38
CA CYS A 312 -28.80 -3.39 1.42
C CYS A 312 -28.64 -2.19 2.35
N ILE A 313 -28.86 -0.98 1.83
CA ILE A 313 -28.65 0.30 2.50
C ILE A 313 -29.99 1.05 2.62
N ALA A 314 -30.29 1.52 3.82
CA ALA A 314 -31.45 2.35 4.10
C ALA A 314 -31.18 3.26 5.31
N PRO A 315 -31.90 4.39 5.45
CA PRO A 315 -31.82 5.23 6.64
C PRO A 315 -32.24 4.48 7.93
N SER A 316 -33.18 3.54 7.80
CA SER A 316 -33.64 2.67 8.88
C SER A 316 -34.41 1.45 8.35
N PHE A 317 -34.60 0.47 9.22
CA PHE A 317 -35.42 -0.73 8.98
C PHE A 317 -36.48 -0.82 10.09
N SER A 318 -37.69 -1.28 9.77
CA SER A 318 -38.62 -1.67 10.83
C SER A 318 -38.03 -2.90 11.57
N LYS A 319 -38.42 -3.08 12.81
CA LYS A 319 -37.95 -4.22 13.61
C LYS A 319 -38.17 -5.57 12.92
N GLU A 320 -39.40 -5.75 12.38
CA GLU A 320 -39.77 -6.97 11.71
C GLU A 320 -39.03 -7.17 10.39
N ALA A 321 -38.73 -6.07 9.66
CA ALA A 321 -37.91 -6.10 8.45
C ALA A 321 -36.50 -6.54 8.76
N LEU A 322 -35.89 -5.96 9.79
CA LEU A 322 -34.54 -6.31 10.23
C LEU A 322 -34.47 -7.77 10.70
N ASP A 323 -35.42 -8.21 11.51
CA ASP A 323 -35.53 -9.59 11.98
C ASP A 323 -35.66 -10.60 10.82
N LEU A 324 -36.32 -10.22 9.71
CA LEU A 324 -36.43 -11.07 8.52
C LEU A 324 -35.09 -11.14 7.77
N LEU A 325 -34.51 -9.96 7.42
CA LEU A 325 -33.34 -9.88 6.54
C LEU A 325 -32.05 -10.41 7.20
N THR A 326 -31.97 -10.37 8.54
CA THR A 326 -30.81 -10.87 9.27
C THR A 326 -30.84 -12.39 9.54
N LYS A 327 -31.98 -13.08 9.34
CA LYS A 327 -32.10 -14.54 9.52
C LYS A 327 -31.29 -15.35 8.52
N LYS A 328 -31.07 -14.82 7.32
CA LYS A 328 -30.24 -15.48 6.33
C LYS A 328 -28.78 -15.09 6.54
N SER A 329 -27.98 -16.01 7.05
CA SER A 329 -26.51 -15.93 6.96
C SER A 329 -26.13 -16.09 5.48
N LYS A 330 -25.96 -14.95 4.78
CA LYS A 330 -25.54 -14.95 3.37
C LYS A 330 -24.04 -14.86 3.24
#